data_122be6ea0573f3a585e1f69fe722bc8d
#
_entry.id   122be6ea0573f3a585e1f69fe722bc8d
#
_cell.length_a   1.000
_cell.length_b   1.000
_cell.length_c   1.000
_cell.angle_alpha   90.00
_cell.angle_beta   90.00
_cell.angle_gamma   90.00
#
_symmetry.space_group_name_H-M   'P 1'
#
loop_
_entity.id
_entity.type
_entity.pdbx_description
1 polymer ?
#
loop_
_entity_poly.entity_id
_entity_poly.type
_entity_poly.pdbx_seq_one_letter_code
_entity_poly.pdbx_strand_id
1 'polypeptide(L)'
;MKVVKCINNNVAICLDDDNNELVAFGKGIGFKKPPFEIDVAVIQKTYYGIDENYVHMINEIPEEILLLSEEIIKYAEYELDYIFSPNIIFTLADHINFSIVRCKEK
;
A
#
# COMPACT_ATOMS: atom_id res chain seq x y z
N MET A 1 11.99 1.79 -12.39
CA MET A 1 11.79 1.15 -11.07
C MET A 1 11.53 -0.33 -11.28
N LYS A 2 12.17 -1.19 -10.50
CA LYS A 2 12.10 -2.64 -10.68
C LYS A 2 11.08 -3.25 -9.73
N VAL A 3 10.09 -3.97 -10.27
CA VAL A 3 9.14 -4.73 -9.47
C VAL A 3 9.75 -6.07 -9.12
N VAL A 4 9.83 -6.37 -7.82
CA VAL A 4 10.42 -7.61 -7.32
C VAL A 4 9.37 -8.58 -6.78
N LYS A 5 8.19 -8.08 -6.41
CA LYS A 5 7.09 -8.91 -5.93
C LYS A 5 5.77 -8.19 -6.16
N CYS A 6 4.77 -8.90 -6.67
CA CYS A 6 3.41 -8.37 -6.81
C CYS A 6 2.56 -8.81 -5.62
N ILE A 7 1.92 -7.85 -4.97
CA ILE A 7 1.04 -8.12 -3.83
C ILE A 7 -0.38 -8.36 -4.33
N ASN A 8 -0.86 -7.45 -5.18
CA ASN A 8 -2.13 -7.61 -5.88
C ASN A 8 -2.04 -6.85 -7.21
N ASN A 9 -3.14 -6.71 -7.95
CA ASN A 9 -3.12 -6.10 -9.28
C ASN A 9 -2.63 -4.66 -9.29
N ASN A 10 -2.72 -3.96 -8.16
CA ASN A 10 -2.44 -2.52 -8.09
C ASN A 10 -1.36 -2.17 -7.06
N VAL A 11 -0.80 -3.17 -6.38
CA VAL A 11 0.22 -2.96 -5.35
C VAL A 11 1.39 -3.92 -5.57
N ALA A 12 2.59 -3.38 -5.55
CA ALA A 12 3.80 -4.17 -5.75
C ALA A 12 4.93 -3.68 -4.87
N ILE A 13 5.85 -4.59 -4.56
CA ILE A 13 7.11 -4.25 -3.91
C ILE A 13 8.12 -4.00 -5.00
N CYS A 14 8.77 -2.85 -4.94
CA CYS A 14 9.73 -2.40 -5.94
C CYS A 14 11.06 -2.03 -5.30
N LEU A 15 12.10 -1.98 -6.14
CA LEU A 15 13.39 -1.41 -5.78
C LEU A 15 13.61 -0.14 -6.60
N ASP A 16 14.05 0.91 -5.94
CA ASP A 16 14.45 2.14 -6.65
C ASP A 16 15.87 2.01 -7.20
N ASP A 17 16.38 3.10 -7.80
CA ASP A 17 17.72 3.11 -8.41
C ASP A 17 18.84 2.88 -7.39
N ASP A 18 18.60 3.15 -6.12
CA ASP A 18 19.54 2.92 -5.03
C ASP A 18 19.33 1.57 -4.33
N ASN A 19 18.48 0.71 -4.91
CA ASN A 19 18.11 -0.61 -4.36
C ASN A 19 17.37 -0.53 -3.03
N ASN A 20 16.70 0.58 -2.74
CA ASN A 20 15.84 0.69 -1.57
C ASN A 20 14.48 0.08 -1.88
N GLU A 21 14.00 -0.76 -0.96
CA GLU A 21 12.70 -1.40 -1.10
C GLU A 21 11.57 -0.42 -0.76
N LEU A 22 10.53 -0.45 -1.57
CA LEU A 22 9.35 0.38 -1.35
C LEU A 22 8.10 -0.36 -1.79
N VAL A 23 6.96 0.09 -1.28
CA VAL A 23 5.64 -0.38 -1.73
C VAL A 23 5.10 0.65 -2.71
N ALA A 24 4.77 0.21 -3.91
CA ALA A 24 4.25 1.09 -4.96
C ALA A 24 2.80 0.76 -5.25
N PHE A 25 1.99 1.80 -5.39
CA PHE A 25 0.58 1.72 -5.75
C PHE A 25 0.42 2.31 -7.15
N GLY A 26 -0.23 1.57 -8.03
CA GLY A 26 -0.51 2.04 -9.38
C GLY A 26 -1.45 1.08 -10.07
N LYS A 27 -2.35 1.60 -10.89
CA LYS A 27 -3.35 0.79 -11.56
C LYS A 27 -2.69 -0.24 -12.47
N GLY A 28 -2.93 -1.51 -12.19
CA GLY A 28 -2.46 -2.61 -13.03
C GLY A 28 -0.97 -2.94 -12.92
N ILE A 29 -0.23 -2.34 -12.00
CA ILE A 29 1.22 -2.58 -11.90
C ILE A 29 1.57 -4.00 -11.48
N GLY A 30 0.66 -4.71 -10.87
CA GLY A 30 0.88 -6.08 -10.38
C GLY A 30 0.41 -7.17 -11.32
N PHE A 31 -0.01 -6.85 -12.56
CA PHE A 31 -0.52 -7.86 -13.49
C PHE A 31 0.55 -8.76 -14.08
N LYS A 32 1.78 -8.28 -14.20
CA LYS A 32 2.87 -9.06 -14.79
C LYS A 32 3.56 -9.91 -13.74
N LYS A 33 4.19 -10.99 -14.20
CA LYS A 33 4.98 -11.84 -13.32
C LYS A 33 6.34 -11.19 -13.04
N PRO A 34 6.71 -10.93 -11.78
CA PRO A 34 8.00 -10.33 -11.47
C PRO A 34 9.17 -11.30 -11.72
N PRO A 35 10.41 -10.81 -11.91
CA PRO A 35 10.76 -9.39 -11.90
C PRO A 35 10.52 -8.70 -13.24
N PHE A 36 10.23 -7.41 -13.21
CA PHE A 36 10.11 -6.59 -14.42
C PHE A 36 10.30 -5.11 -14.08
N GLU A 37 10.59 -4.32 -15.10
CA GLU A 37 10.72 -2.87 -14.96
C GLU A 37 9.39 -2.18 -15.24
N ILE A 38 9.11 -1.10 -14.50
CA ILE A 38 7.96 -0.24 -14.76
C ILE A 38 8.40 1.21 -14.86
N ASP A 39 7.64 1.99 -15.64
CA ASP A 39 7.82 3.42 -15.74
C ASP A 39 7.27 4.06 -14.46
N VAL A 40 8.04 5.01 -13.89
CA VAL A 40 7.62 5.78 -12.73
C VAL A 40 6.29 6.49 -12.98
N ALA A 41 6.00 6.84 -14.22
CA ALA A 41 4.76 7.53 -14.60
C ALA A 41 3.49 6.73 -14.28
N VAL A 42 3.55 5.40 -14.22
CA VAL A 42 2.39 4.56 -13.89
C VAL A 42 2.18 4.40 -12.38
N ILE A 43 3.14 4.84 -11.58
CA ILE A 43 3.07 4.75 -10.13
C ILE A 43 2.30 5.95 -9.60
N GLN A 44 1.25 5.68 -8.85
CA GLN A 44 0.43 6.74 -8.25
C GLN A 44 0.93 7.14 -6.88
N LYS A 45 1.47 6.19 -6.13
CA LYS A 45 1.98 6.45 -4.78
C LYS A 45 3.04 5.45 -4.38
N THR A 46 4.02 5.90 -3.58
CA THR A 46 5.09 5.05 -3.05
C THR A 46 5.21 5.24 -1.55
N TYR A 47 5.54 4.16 -0.84
CA TYR A 47 5.80 4.20 0.59
C TYR A 47 7.10 3.48 0.89
N TYR A 48 8.06 4.20 1.46
CA TYR A 48 9.32 3.65 1.95
C TYR A 48 9.19 3.28 3.43
N GLY A 49 10.05 2.38 3.87
CA GLY A 49 10.13 2.04 5.29
C GLY A 49 8.94 1.26 5.83
N ILE A 50 8.25 0.52 4.96
CA ILE A 50 7.16 -0.35 5.39
C ILE A 50 7.74 -1.61 6.02
N ASP A 51 7.30 -1.93 7.24
CA ASP A 51 7.68 -3.13 7.94
C ASP A 51 7.18 -4.38 7.20
N GLU A 52 8.01 -5.43 7.15
CA GLU A 52 7.64 -6.70 6.48
C GLU A 52 6.33 -7.28 7.00
N ASN A 53 6.01 -7.10 8.26
CA ASN A 53 4.75 -7.56 8.83
C ASN A 53 3.54 -6.95 8.13
N TYR A 54 3.64 -5.68 7.73
CA TYR A 54 2.56 -5.00 7.02
C TYR A 54 2.46 -5.45 5.56
N VAL A 55 3.56 -5.86 4.96
CA VAL A 55 3.56 -6.36 3.58
C VAL A 55 2.65 -7.59 3.46
N HIS A 56 2.71 -8.49 4.42
CA HIS A 56 1.83 -9.67 4.43
C HIS A 56 0.36 -9.29 4.60
N MET A 57 0.09 -8.28 5.42
CA MET A 57 -1.27 -7.80 5.67
C MET A 57 -1.91 -7.17 4.43
N ILE A 58 -1.12 -6.45 3.63
CA ILE A 58 -1.64 -5.74 2.44
C ILE A 58 -2.34 -6.70 1.49
N ASN A 59 -1.82 -7.91 1.33
CA ASN A 59 -2.41 -8.90 0.41
C ASN A 59 -3.78 -9.40 0.87
N GLU A 60 -4.07 -9.31 2.16
CA GLU A 60 -5.33 -9.78 2.74
C GLU A 60 -6.38 -8.67 2.85
N ILE A 61 -5.98 -7.42 2.66
CA ILE A 61 -6.87 -6.27 2.80
C ILE A 61 -7.41 -5.88 1.42
N PRO A 62 -8.73 -5.73 1.27
CA PRO A 62 -9.30 -5.25 0.00
C PRO A 62 -8.74 -3.88 -0.38
N GLU A 63 -8.51 -3.69 -1.67
CA GLU A 63 -7.97 -2.44 -2.20
C GLU A 63 -8.78 -1.22 -1.78
N GLU A 64 -10.10 -1.33 -1.78
CA GLU A 64 -11.00 -0.24 -1.39
C GLU A 64 -10.72 0.24 0.04
N ILE A 65 -10.40 -0.68 0.92
CA ILE A 65 -10.07 -0.36 2.32
C ILE A 65 -8.73 0.36 2.41
N LEU A 66 -7.74 -0.06 1.60
CA LEU A 66 -6.46 0.63 1.54
C LEU A 66 -6.60 2.05 1.04
N LEU A 67 -7.39 2.24 -0.03
CA LEU A 67 -7.64 3.57 -0.59
C LEU A 67 -8.39 4.47 0.40
N LEU A 68 -9.39 3.93 1.08
CA LEU A 68 -10.13 4.67 2.10
C LEU A 68 -9.20 5.09 3.24
N SER A 69 -8.35 4.18 3.70
CA SER A 69 -7.40 4.47 4.77
C SER A 69 -6.42 5.57 4.37
N GLU A 70 -5.96 5.57 3.13
CA GLU A 70 -5.09 6.61 2.60
C GLU A 70 -5.79 7.97 2.61
N GLU A 71 -7.06 8.01 2.18
CA GLU A 71 -7.84 9.25 2.18
C GLU A 71 -8.04 9.79 3.59
N ILE A 72 -8.33 8.92 4.54
CA ILE A 72 -8.51 9.31 5.94
C ILE A 72 -7.21 9.91 6.49
N ILE A 73 -6.08 9.28 6.23
CA ILE A 73 -4.79 9.76 6.72
C ILE A 73 -4.42 11.08 6.05
N LYS A 74 -4.65 11.24 4.75
CA LYS A 74 -4.41 12.51 4.06
C LYS A 74 -5.22 13.64 4.67
N TYR A 75 -6.49 13.37 4.95
CA TYR A 75 -7.37 14.37 5.57
C TYR A 75 -6.86 14.74 6.97
N ALA A 76 -6.48 13.75 7.77
CA ALA A 76 -5.93 13.96 9.09
C ALA A 76 -4.63 14.75 9.06
N GLU A 77 -3.76 14.46 8.11
CA GLU A 77 -2.50 15.20 7.93
C GLU A 77 -2.76 16.66 7.60
N TYR A 78 -3.74 16.92 6.74
CA TYR A 78 -4.13 18.29 6.39
C TYR A 78 -4.69 19.04 7.57
N GLU A 79 -5.63 18.45 8.32
CA GLU A 79 -6.29 19.11 9.45
C GLU A 79 -5.35 19.34 10.63
N LEU A 80 -4.43 18.41 10.88
CA LEU A 80 -3.54 18.46 12.04
C LEU A 80 -2.18 19.08 11.72
N ASP A 81 -1.91 19.39 10.45
CA ASP A 81 -0.61 19.87 9.98
C ASP A 81 0.52 18.95 10.47
N TYR A 82 0.34 17.65 10.28
CA TYR A 82 1.23 16.61 10.76
C TYR A 82 1.40 15.51 9.70
N ILE A 83 2.60 14.97 9.55
CA ILE A 83 2.87 13.86 8.62
C ILE A 83 3.03 12.58 9.41
N PHE A 84 2.15 11.61 9.15
CA PHE A 84 2.20 10.30 9.80
C PHE A 84 3.19 9.37 9.10
N SER A 85 3.69 8.37 9.86
CA SER A 85 4.48 7.29 9.27
C SER A 85 3.63 6.51 8.25
N PRO A 86 4.23 6.05 7.12
CA PRO A 86 3.50 5.23 6.15
C PRO A 86 2.84 3.99 6.75
N ASN A 87 3.43 3.41 7.78
CA ASN A 87 2.89 2.21 8.43
C ASN A 87 1.50 2.43 9.03
N ILE A 88 1.16 3.67 9.38
CA ILE A 88 -0.14 3.94 9.99
C ILE A 88 -1.30 3.69 9.04
N ILE A 89 -1.08 3.86 7.72
CA ILE A 89 -2.10 3.60 6.72
C ILE A 89 -2.47 2.11 6.75
N PHE A 90 -1.49 1.25 6.82
CA PHE A 90 -1.71 -0.20 6.83
C PHE A 90 -2.30 -0.67 8.15
N THR A 91 -1.87 -0.08 9.26
CA THR A 91 -2.46 -0.35 10.58
C THR A 91 -3.94 0.03 10.60
N LEU A 92 -4.27 1.21 10.08
CA LEU A 92 -5.66 1.67 10.00
C LEU A 92 -6.48 0.77 9.09
N ALA A 93 -5.93 0.41 7.92
CA ALA A 93 -6.61 -0.45 6.96
C ALA A 93 -6.92 -1.82 7.56
N ASP A 94 -5.97 -2.42 8.26
CA ASP A 94 -6.17 -3.70 8.95
C ASP A 94 -7.29 -3.59 9.99
N HIS A 95 -7.28 -2.52 10.77
CA HIS A 95 -8.28 -2.30 11.80
C HIS A 95 -9.68 -2.13 11.20
N ILE A 96 -9.81 -1.37 10.12
CA ILE A 96 -11.09 -1.17 9.41
C ILE A 96 -11.58 -2.49 8.84
N ASN A 97 -10.69 -3.24 8.18
CA ASN A 97 -11.03 -4.52 7.57
C ASN A 97 -11.52 -5.52 8.62
N PHE A 98 -10.82 -5.62 9.74
CA PHE A 98 -11.20 -6.48 10.84
C PHE A 98 -12.57 -6.12 11.40
N SER A 99 -12.84 -4.83 11.57
CA SER A 99 -14.13 -4.34 12.08
C SER A 99 -15.28 -4.68 11.14
N ILE A 100 -15.06 -4.56 9.82
CA ILE A 100 -16.06 -4.92 8.81
C ILE A 100 -16.35 -6.43 8.86
N VAL A 101 -15.32 -7.25 8.93
CA VAL A 101 -15.48 -8.70 9.01
C VAL A 101 -16.28 -9.08 10.25
N ARG A 102 -15.99 -8.49 11.40
CA ARG A 102 -16.74 -8.73 12.63
C ARG A 102 -18.21 -8.37 12.48
N CYS A 103 -18.51 -7.26 11.84
CA CYS A 103 -19.89 -6.83 11.62
C CYS A 103 -20.68 -7.83 10.74
N LYS A 104 -19.99 -8.43 9.77
CA LYS A 104 -20.63 -9.41 8.87
C LYS A 104 -20.86 -10.77 9.51
N GLU A 105 -20.11 -11.11 10.55
CA GLU A 105 -20.21 -12.38 11.25
C GLU A 105 -21.33 -12.43 12.30
N LYS A 106 -21.97 -11.33 12.54
CA LYS A 106 -23.06 -11.26 13.51
C LYS A 106 -24.39 -11.73 12.87
#